data_d238fa5810e50e74c4e55ace3ef3dc15
#
_entry.id   d238fa5810e50e74c4e55ace3ef3dc15
#
_cell.length_a   1.000
_cell.length_b   1.000
_cell.length_c   1.000
_cell.angle_alpha   90.00
_cell.angle_beta   90.00
_cell.angle_gamma   90.00
#
_symmetry.space_group_name_H-M   'P 1'
#
loop_
_entity.id
_entity.type
_entity.pdbx_description
1 polymer ?
#
loop_
_entity_poly.entity_id
_entity_poly.type
_entity_poly.pdbx_seq_one_letter_code
_entity_poly.pdbx_strand_id
1 'polypeptide(L)'
;MEKRRKIKVKAVTSDKKINKLILHEKFLVKKKFILNEKNLIEKKLRPVENVIDFKNTSKSNLEIRNVSKILDNKPIIKNISLSVEPGKIVGLLGPNGCGKTTLYNLIVGKYSVDKGDILLNNKKIQDLPIYQRSRMGISLLEQHRGLLNNLTAFENLCAILELYINDKDKIYKRANELLAKFNLEYLKNVRAKNLSGGEYRKCGILQRICNKNISILLLDEPCAALDLISVNSLKQFILELRKSGISILITDHNYFLIEDILDKVYIMKQGQIITSGTTKQIEKDEKAIKYYLGQKISN
;
A
#
# COMPACT_ATOMS: atom_id res chain seq x y z
N MET A 1 -31.34 -9.63 54.67
CA MET A 1 -30.92 -8.90 53.46
C MET A 1 -29.40 -8.88 53.22
N GLU A 2 -28.57 -8.96 54.25
CA GLU A 2 -27.09 -8.90 54.13
C GLU A 2 -26.42 -10.14 53.49
N LYS A 3 -26.95 -11.36 53.72
CA LYS A 3 -26.39 -12.58 53.11
C LYS A 3 -26.52 -12.62 51.59
N ARG A 4 -27.59 -12.07 51.01
CA ARG A 4 -27.76 -12.01 49.54
C ARG A 4 -26.86 -10.99 48.88
N ARG A 5 -26.45 -9.90 49.55
CA ARG A 5 -25.49 -8.91 49.01
C ARG A 5 -24.06 -9.46 48.98
N LYS A 6 -23.63 -10.22 49.98
CA LYS A 6 -22.29 -10.84 50.02
C LYS A 6 -22.08 -11.91 48.93
N ILE A 7 -23.13 -12.65 48.55
CA ILE A 7 -23.04 -13.64 47.46
C ILE A 7 -22.96 -12.95 46.08
N LYS A 8 -23.72 -11.85 45.84
CA LYS A 8 -23.64 -11.10 44.61
C LYS A 8 -22.26 -10.41 44.40
N VAL A 9 -21.64 -9.89 45.47
CA VAL A 9 -20.32 -9.27 45.37
C VAL A 9 -19.21 -10.29 45.10
N LYS A 10 -19.31 -11.52 45.65
CA LYS A 10 -18.35 -12.61 45.35
C LYS A 10 -18.48 -13.13 43.91
N ALA A 11 -19.68 -13.23 43.36
CA ALA A 11 -19.88 -13.65 41.98
C ALA A 11 -19.34 -12.62 41.00
N VAL A 12 -19.58 -11.30 41.20
CA VAL A 12 -19.08 -10.24 40.31
C VAL A 12 -17.56 -10.10 40.37
N THR A 13 -16.92 -10.37 41.49
CA THR A 13 -15.44 -10.38 41.61
C THR A 13 -14.81 -11.62 40.97
N SER A 14 -15.52 -12.76 40.97
CA SER A 14 -15.12 -14.00 40.29
C SER A 14 -15.14 -13.78 38.75
N ASP A 15 -16.22 -13.22 38.20
CA ASP A 15 -16.34 -12.98 36.78
C ASP A 15 -15.29 -11.97 36.24
N LYS A 16 -14.97 -10.93 36.99
CA LYS A 16 -13.89 -9.99 36.64
C LYS A 16 -12.51 -10.65 36.65
N LYS A 17 -12.25 -11.58 37.60
CA LYS A 17 -10.99 -12.35 37.63
C LYS A 17 -10.91 -13.35 36.49
N ILE A 18 -12.00 -14.04 36.18
CA ILE A 18 -12.11 -14.99 35.05
C ILE A 18 -11.94 -14.26 33.71
N ASN A 19 -12.62 -13.15 33.53
CA ASN A 19 -12.46 -12.35 32.32
C ASN A 19 -11.04 -11.77 32.15
N LYS A 20 -10.36 -11.40 33.22
CA LYS A 20 -8.97 -10.98 33.22
C LYS A 20 -8.00 -12.10 32.85
N LEU A 21 -8.26 -13.31 33.32
CA LEU A 21 -7.51 -14.52 32.97
C LEU A 21 -7.72 -14.94 31.52
N ILE A 22 -8.96 -14.91 31.02
CA ILE A 22 -9.28 -15.21 29.63
C ILE A 22 -8.63 -14.18 28.66
N LEU A 23 -8.62 -12.89 29.03
CA LEU A 23 -7.92 -11.85 28.30
C LEU A 23 -6.41 -12.05 28.30
N HIS A 24 -5.84 -12.46 29.44
CA HIS A 24 -4.41 -12.75 29.58
C HIS A 24 -4.00 -13.99 28.78
N GLU A 25 -4.81 -15.07 28.79
CA GLU A 25 -4.55 -16.25 27.97
C GLU A 25 -4.68 -15.95 26.46
N LYS A 26 -5.71 -15.21 26.04
CA LYS A 26 -5.83 -14.76 24.65
C LYS A 26 -4.64 -13.90 24.22
N PHE A 27 -4.13 -13.06 25.12
CA PHE A 27 -2.93 -12.25 24.87
C PHE A 27 -1.67 -13.13 24.76
N LEU A 28 -1.52 -14.14 25.62
CA LEU A 28 -0.39 -15.09 25.60
C LEU A 28 -0.41 -15.98 24.36
N VAL A 29 -1.59 -16.46 23.93
CA VAL A 29 -1.76 -17.24 22.71
C VAL A 29 -1.41 -16.38 21.49
N LYS A 30 -1.87 -15.12 21.45
CA LYS A 30 -1.54 -14.17 20.39
C LYS A 30 -0.05 -13.83 20.38
N LYS A 31 0.57 -13.69 21.55
CA LYS A 31 2.02 -13.48 21.71
C LYS A 31 2.85 -14.69 21.28
N LYS A 32 2.39 -15.93 21.59
CA LYS A 32 3.02 -17.18 21.10
C LYS A 32 2.87 -17.34 19.59
N PHE A 33 1.73 -16.98 19.02
CA PHE A 33 1.50 -17.02 17.57
C PHE A 33 2.42 -16.03 16.84
N ILE A 34 2.52 -14.79 17.35
CA ILE A 34 3.42 -13.75 16.81
C ILE A 34 4.89 -14.17 17.00
N LEU A 35 5.26 -14.80 18.12
CA LEU A 35 6.62 -15.31 18.36
C LEU A 35 6.97 -16.51 17.46
N ASN A 36 6.02 -17.39 17.17
CA ASN A 36 6.24 -18.49 16.23
C ASN A 36 6.36 -18.01 14.78
N GLU A 37 5.53 -17.04 14.37
CA GLU A 37 5.72 -16.40 13.07
C GLU A 37 7.05 -15.61 13.02
N LYS A 38 7.43 -14.92 14.10
CA LYS A 38 8.72 -14.24 14.22
C LYS A 38 9.89 -15.23 14.07
N ASN A 39 9.85 -16.37 14.76
CA ASN A 39 10.88 -17.41 14.64
C ASN A 39 10.93 -18.09 13.26
N LEU A 40 9.78 -18.24 12.57
CA LEU A 40 9.73 -18.72 11.17
C LEU A 40 10.28 -17.68 10.21
N ILE A 41 10.03 -16.39 10.50
CA ILE A 41 10.52 -15.25 9.73
C ILE A 41 12.02 -15.05 10.00
N GLU A 42 12.49 -15.13 11.23
CA GLU A 42 13.90 -15.00 11.60
C GLU A 42 14.78 -16.11 11.01
N LYS A 43 14.30 -17.35 10.91
CA LYS A 43 15.02 -18.42 10.20
C LYS A 43 15.19 -18.20 8.70
N LYS A 44 14.34 -17.35 8.07
CA LYS A 44 14.39 -17.00 6.65
C LYS A 44 14.94 -15.60 6.37
N LEU A 45 15.14 -14.77 7.40
CA LEU A 45 15.52 -13.36 7.30
C LEU A 45 16.90 -13.14 7.91
N ARG A 46 17.97 -13.24 7.13
CA ARG A 46 19.25 -12.64 7.56
C ARG A 46 19.09 -11.12 7.59
N PRO A 47 19.49 -10.42 8.69
CA PRO A 47 19.44 -8.96 8.74
C PRO A 47 20.39 -8.38 7.69
N VAL A 48 19.91 -7.48 6.88
CA VAL A 48 20.75 -6.69 5.99
C VAL A 48 21.04 -5.37 6.71
N GLU A 49 22.21 -5.29 7.34
CA GLU A 49 22.74 -4.04 7.88
C GLU A 49 23.10 -3.11 6.72
N ASN A 50 22.27 -2.14 6.43
CA ASN A 50 22.67 -0.92 5.71
C ASN A 50 21.59 0.17 5.91
N VAL A 51 22.02 1.33 6.34
CA VAL A 51 21.24 2.55 6.50
C VAL A 51 20.65 2.95 5.14
N ILE A 52 19.36 3.28 5.14
CA ILE A 52 18.66 3.66 3.90
C ILE A 52 19.14 5.03 3.46
N ASP A 53 19.90 5.07 2.39
CA ASP A 53 20.17 6.29 1.63
C ASP A 53 19.21 6.36 0.44
N PHE A 54 18.26 7.32 0.48
CA PHE A 54 17.38 7.58 -0.67
C PHE A 54 18.12 8.07 -1.91
N LYS A 55 19.42 8.42 -1.78
CA LYS A 55 20.27 8.80 -2.92
C LYS A 55 20.59 7.62 -3.84
N ASN A 56 20.39 6.38 -3.37
CA ASN A 56 20.66 5.14 -4.11
C ASN A 56 19.40 4.31 -4.41
N THR A 57 18.19 4.92 -4.48
CA THR A 57 17.05 4.21 -5.05
C THR A 57 17.37 3.93 -6.52
N SER A 58 17.71 2.69 -6.82
CA SER A 58 17.91 2.26 -8.21
C SER A 58 16.62 2.53 -8.97
N LYS A 59 16.70 3.38 -9.99
CA LYS A 59 15.57 3.66 -10.89
C LYS A 59 15.08 2.33 -11.44
N SER A 60 13.94 1.84 -10.94
CA SER A 60 13.42 0.54 -11.32
C SER A 60 12.31 0.68 -12.36
N ASN A 61 12.38 -0.18 -13.36
CA ASN A 61 11.35 -0.36 -14.38
C ASN A 61 10.47 -1.56 -14.01
N LEU A 62 9.14 -1.35 -13.93
CA LEU A 62 8.15 -2.42 -13.84
C LEU A 62 7.52 -2.62 -15.21
N GLU A 63 7.53 -3.85 -15.71
CA GLU A 63 6.95 -4.18 -16.99
C GLU A 63 6.03 -5.40 -16.85
N ILE A 64 4.86 -5.31 -17.45
CA ILE A 64 3.85 -6.34 -17.51
C ILE A 64 3.67 -6.69 -18.98
N ARG A 65 3.87 -7.97 -19.35
CA ARG A 65 3.83 -8.45 -20.74
C ARG A 65 2.78 -9.54 -20.88
N ASN A 66 1.72 -9.23 -21.63
CA ASN A 66 0.68 -10.18 -22.04
C ASN A 66 0.07 -10.99 -20.89
N VAL A 67 -0.07 -10.35 -19.70
CA VAL A 67 -0.55 -11.02 -18.50
C VAL A 67 -2.03 -11.30 -18.60
N SER A 68 -2.42 -12.55 -18.22
CA SER A 68 -3.80 -12.99 -18.12
C SER A 68 -4.05 -13.71 -16.80
N LYS A 69 -5.29 -13.60 -16.29
CA LYS A 69 -5.75 -14.24 -15.05
C LYS A 69 -7.20 -14.63 -15.11
N ILE A 70 -7.48 -15.87 -14.75
CA ILE A 70 -8.82 -16.41 -14.53
C ILE A 70 -9.02 -16.56 -13.03
N LEU A 71 -10.14 -16.07 -12.50
CA LEU A 71 -10.59 -16.29 -11.12
C LEU A 71 -12.03 -16.79 -11.17
N ASP A 72 -12.33 -17.84 -10.42
CA ASP A 72 -13.65 -18.46 -10.37
C ASP A 72 -14.24 -18.74 -11.77
N ASN A 73 -13.43 -19.31 -12.65
CA ASN A 73 -13.76 -19.59 -14.06
C ASN A 73 -14.10 -18.36 -14.91
N LYS A 74 -13.83 -17.14 -14.42
CA LYS A 74 -14.03 -15.90 -15.16
C LYS A 74 -12.71 -15.26 -15.55
N PRO A 75 -12.51 -14.88 -16.83
CA PRO A 75 -11.29 -14.17 -17.26
C PRO A 75 -11.35 -12.72 -16.77
N ILE A 76 -10.63 -12.44 -15.68
CA ILE A 76 -10.59 -11.10 -15.05
C ILE A 76 -9.54 -10.22 -15.72
N ILE A 77 -8.37 -10.78 -16.03
CA ILE A 77 -7.30 -10.08 -16.75
C ILE A 77 -7.07 -10.80 -18.08
N LYS A 78 -7.07 -10.02 -19.17
CA LYS A 78 -7.06 -10.53 -20.55
C LYS A 78 -5.94 -9.88 -21.35
N ASN A 79 -4.77 -10.51 -21.37
CA ASN A 79 -3.64 -10.09 -22.21
C ASN A 79 -3.22 -8.62 -21.96
N ILE A 80 -3.00 -8.24 -20.69
CA ILE A 80 -2.59 -6.88 -20.33
C ILE A 80 -1.10 -6.71 -20.51
N SER A 81 -0.72 -5.60 -21.17
CA SER A 81 0.65 -5.11 -21.23
C SER A 81 0.71 -3.64 -20.81
N LEU A 82 1.58 -3.31 -19.87
CA LEU A 82 1.86 -1.94 -19.44
C LEU A 82 3.28 -1.83 -18.85
N SER A 83 3.79 -0.61 -18.76
CA SER A 83 5.08 -0.32 -18.14
C SER A 83 5.01 0.89 -17.21
N VAL A 84 5.81 0.84 -16.13
CA VAL A 84 6.07 1.98 -15.25
C VAL A 84 7.56 2.28 -15.32
N GLU A 85 7.90 3.34 -16.03
CA GLU A 85 9.28 3.77 -16.19
C GLU A 85 9.87 4.34 -14.89
N PRO A 86 11.20 4.34 -14.75
CA PRO A 86 11.85 4.84 -13.55
C PRO A 86 11.51 6.29 -13.22
N GLY A 87 11.04 6.53 -11.97
CA GLY A 87 10.69 7.87 -11.49
C GLY A 87 9.46 8.48 -12.16
N LYS A 88 8.59 7.67 -12.77
CA LYS A 88 7.34 8.12 -13.39
C LYS A 88 6.13 7.80 -12.53
N ILE A 89 5.10 8.64 -12.65
CA ILE A 89 3.77 8.41 -12.09
C ILE A 89 2.87 7.98 -13.23
N VAL A 90 2.39 6.74 -13.17
CA VAL A 90 1.55 6.12 -14.20
C VAL A 90 0.16 5.86 -13.64
N GLY A 91 -0.88 6.34 -14.34
CA GLY A 91 -2.28 6.07 -14.00
C GLY A 91 -2.77 4.77 -14.65
N LEU A 92 -3.38 3.88 -13.86
CA LEU A 92 -4.17 2.75 -14.35
C LEU A 92 -5.64 3.00 -14.01
N LEU A 93 -6.38 3.51 -14.96
CA LEU A 93 -7.71 4.06 -14.76
C LEU A 93 -8.78 3.20 -15.43
N GLY A 94 -10.00 3.30 -14.98
CA GLY A 94 -11.11 2.53 -15.53
C GLY A 94 -12.24 2.34 -14.51
N PRO A 95 -13.41 1.89 -14.97
CA PRO A 95 -14.58 1.71 -14.11
C PRO A 95 -14.33 0.66 -13.02
N ASN A 96 -15.17 0.69 -11.98
CA ASN A 96 -15.12 -0.31 -10.91
C ASN A 96 -15.36 -1.72 -11.49
N GLY A 97 -14.66 -2.71 -10.95
CA GLY A 97 -14.77 -4.09 -11.40
C GLY A 97 -14.04 -4.42 -12.71
N CYS A 98 -13.32 -3.47 -13.35
CA CYS A 98 -12.58 -3.76 -14.59
C CYS A 98 -11.32 -4.59 -14.39
N GLY A 99 -10.85 -4.83 -13.13
CA GLY A 99 -9.71 -5.69 -12.81
C GLY A 99 -8.47 -4.98 -12.27
N LYS A 100 -8.50 -3.67 -11.95
CA LYS A 100 -7.34 -2.89 -11.44
C LYS A 100 -6.71 -3.52 -10.20
N THR A 101 -7.50 -3.76 -9.16
CA THR A 101 -7.03 -4.40 -7.91
C THR A 101 -6.53 -5.82 -8.13
N THR A 102 -7.14 -6.58 -9.07
CA THR A 102 -6.64 -7.91 -9.46
C THR A 102 -5.25 -7.81 -10.08
N LEU A 103 -5.02 -6.84 -10.97
CA LEU A 103 -3.70 -6.62 -11.57
C LEU A 103 -2.66 -6.24 -10.50
N TYR A 104 -3.01 -5.39 -9.53
CA TYR A 104 -2.14 -5.08 -8.40
C TYR A 104 -1.80 -6.33 -7.58
N ASN A 105 -2.78 -7.18 -7.31
CA ASN A 105 -2.56 -8.44 -6.60
C ASN A 105 -1.66 -9.42 -7.37
N LEU A 106 -1.69 -9.41 -8.71
CA LEU A 106 -0.74 -10.15 -9.54
C LEU A 106 0.67 -9.55 -9.44
N ILE A 107 0.82 -8.21 -9.47
CA ILE A 107 2.11 -7.54 -9.39
C ILE A 107 2.80 -7.81 -8.05
N VAL A 108 2.06 -7.72 -6.92
CA VAL A 108 2.63 -7.99 -5.59
C VAL A 108 2.78 -9.47 -5.27
N GLY A 109 2.16 -10.38 -6.06
CA GLY A 109 2.27 -11.82 -5.88
C GLY A 109 1.27 -12.42 -4.90
N LYS A 110 0.13 -11.75 -4.65
CA LYS A 110 -1.01 -12.34 -3.94
C LYS A 110 -1.72 -13.39 -4.79
N TYR A 111 -1.74 -13.18 -6.11
CA TYR A 111 -2.23 -14.14 -7.09
C TYR A 111 -1.10 -14.55 -8.02
N SER A 112 -1.11 -15.80 -8.46
CA SER A 112 -0.26 -16.28 -9.54
C SER A 112 -0.76 -15.80 -10.89
N VAL A 113 0.14 -15.58 -11.83
CA VAL A 113 -0.16 -15.29 -13.24
C VAL A 113 -0.48 -16.60 -13.97
N ASP A 114 -1.53 -16.61 -14.80
CA ASP A 114 -1.85 -17.80 -15.60
C ASP A 114 -1.10 -17.79 -16.94
N LYS A 115 -0.89 -16.59 -17.54
CA LYS A 115 -0.11 -16.39 -18.77
C LYS A 115 0.59 -15.03 -18.72
N GLY A 116 1.73 -14.95 -19.41
CA GLY A 116 2.51 -13.71 -19.52
C GLY A 116 3.54 -13.54 -18.42
N ASP A 117 4.23 -12.42 -18.44
CA ASP A 117 5.37 -12.14 -17.57
C ASP A 117 5.19 -10.84 -16.82
N ILE A 118 5.69 -10.81 -15.58
CA ILE A 118 5.89 -9.57 -14.79
C ILE A 118 7.39 -9.42 -14.56
N LEU A 119 7.95 -8.30 -14.98
CA LEU A 119 9.38 -8.05 -14.89
C LEU A 119 9.66 -6.82 -14.03
N LEU A 120 10.66 -6.93 -13.17
CA LEU A 120 11.26 -5.80 -12.45
C LEU A 120 12.73 -5.71 -12.89
N ASN A 121 13.11 -4.59 -13.52
CA ASN A 121 14.46 -4.41 -14.08
C ASN A 121 14.88 -5.56 -15.01
N ASN A 122 14.01 -5.95 -15.93
CA ASN A 122 14.15 -7.06 -16.87
C ASN A 122 14.27 -8.47 -16.24
N LYS A 123 14.11 -8.60 -14.91
CA LYS A 123 14.07 -9.89 -14.23
C LYS A 123 12.62 -10.33 -14.03
N LYS A 124 12.29 -11.55 -14.43
CA LYS A 124 10.97 -12.16 -14.21
C LYS A 124 10.73 -12.36 -12.70
N ILE A 125 9.58 -11.90 -12.23
CA ILE A 125 9.21 -11.97 -10.81
C ILE A 125 7.87 -12.68 -10.55
N GLN A 126 7.14 -13.09 -11.59
CA GLN A 126 5.80 -13.68 -11.45
C GLN A 126 5.76 -14.95 -10.60
N ASP A 127 6.89 -15.69 -10.51
CA ASP A 127 6.98 -16.93 -9.71
C ASP A 127 7.53 -16.67 -8.29
N LEU A 128 7.92 -15.43 -7.99
CA LEU A 128 8.43 -15.06 -6.68
C LEU A 128 7.29 -14.80 -5.70
N PRO A 129 7.40 -15.28 -4.45
CA PRO A 129 6.40 -15.00 -3.42
C PRO A 129 6.42 -13.52 -3.01
N ILE A 130 5.31 -13.08 -2.39
CA ILE A 130 5.05 -11.69 -1.97
C ILE A 130 6.23 -11.05 -1.21
N TYR A 131 6.81 -11.78 -0.26
CA TYR A 131 7.90 -11.24 0.58
C TYR A 131 9.19 -11.00 -0.21
N GLN A 132 9.48 -11.79 -1.26
CA GLN A 132 10.64 -11.56 -2.11
C GLN A 132 10.43 -10.33 -2.99
N ARG A 133 9.23 -10.18 -3.61
CA ARG A 133 8.90 -8.99 -4.40
C ARG A 133 8.94 -7.72 -3.55
N SER A 134 8.43 -7.79 -2.31
CA SER A 134 8.52 -6.68 -1.35
C SER A 134 9.98 -6.31 -1.04
N ARG A 135 10.87 -7.29 -0.84
CA ARG A 135 12.30 -7.05 -0.62
C ARG A 135 13.01 -6.47 -1.84
N MET A 136 12.53 -6.80 -3.04
CA MET A 136 13.02 -6.23 -4.29
C MET A 136 12.56 -4.79 -4.51
N GLY A 137 11.67 -4.27 -3.66
CA GLY A 137 11.25 -2.87 -3.68
C GLY A 137 9.88 -2.59 -4.25
N ILE A 138 9.00 -3.60 -4.34
CA ILE A 138 7.59 -3.40 -4.70
C ILE A 138 6.75 -3.31 -3.44
N SER A 139 5.93 -2.26 -3.31
CA SER A 139 5.00 -2.10 -2.20
C SER A 139 3.62 -1.67 -2.69
N LEU A 140 2.57 -2.05 -1.96
CA LEU A 140 1.17 -1.74 -2.28
C LEU A 140 0.50 -1.09 -1.07
N LEU A 141 -0.12 0.07 -1.29
CA LEU A 141 -1.14 0.62 -0.41
C LEU A 141 -2.52 0.24 -0.93
N GLU A 142 -3.21 -0.64 -0.22
CA GLU A 142 -4.58 -1.04 -0.53
C GLU A 142 -5.59 0.02 -0.05
N GLN A 143 -6.76 0.07 -0.69
CA GLN A 143 -7.81 1.04 -0.39
C GLN A 143 -8.24 1.03 1.08
N HIS A 144 -8.41 -0.16 1.68
CA HIS A 144 -8.99 -0.34 3.03
C HIS A 144 -8.00 -0.81 4.10
N ARG A 145 -6.73 -1.06 3.77
CA ARG A 145 -5.72 -1.53 4.70
C ARG A 145 -4.67 -0.46 4.93
N GLY A 146 -4.56 -0.02 6.15
CA GLY A 146 -3.67 1.06 6.51
C GLY A 146 -2.96 0.80 7.83
N LEU A 147 -3.04 1.78 8.70
CA LEU A 147 -2.36 1.85 9.97
C LEU A 147 -3.03 1.01 11.04
N LEU A 148 -2.27 0.65 12.07
CA LEU A 148 -2.77 0.10 13.31
C LEU A 148 -3.40 1.25 14.13
N ASN A 149 -4.73 1.26 14.23
CA ASN A 149 -5.51 2.39 14.71
C ASN A 149 -5.16 2.88 16.13
N ASN A 150 -4.73 1.99 17.02
CA ASN A 150 -4.38 2.32 18.40
C ASN A 150 -2.94 2.78 18.59
N LEU A 151 -2.09 2.63 17.58
CA LEU A 151 -0.72 3.12 17.56
C LEU A 151 -0.65 4.53 17.01
N THR A 152 0.33 5.31 17.46
CA THR A 152 0.66 6.61 16.88
C THR A 152 1.24 6.46 15.47
N ALA A 153 1.34 7.56 14.71
CA ALA A 153 2.01 7.56 13.42
C ALA A 153 3.45 7.05 13.55
N PHE A 154 4.19 7.49 14.56
CA PHE A 154 5.54 7.04 14.84
C PHE A 154 5.63 5.54 15.16
N GLU A 155 4.78 5.03 16.05
CA GLU A 155 4.74 3.61 16.41
C GLU A 155 4.38 2.72 15.23
N ASN A 156 3.49 3.18 14.34
CA ASN A 156 3.16 2.50 13.10
C ASN A 156 4.38 2.34 12.17
N LEU A 157 5.22 3.37 12.08
CA LEU A 157 6.46 3.29 11.30
C LEU A 157 7.47 2.36 11.98
N CYS A 158 7.64 2.46 13.29
CA CYS A 158 8.55 1.59 14.06
C CYS A 158 8.17 0.11 13.89
N ALA A 159 6.89 -0.23 13.96
CA ALA A 159 6.41 -1.61 13.81
C ALA A 159 6.79 -2.24 12.45
N ILE A 160 6.85 -1.44 11.39
CA ILE A 160 7.30 -1.94 10.08
C ILE A 160 8.82 -1.94 9.97
N LEU A 161 9.50 -0.94 10.53
CA LEU A 161 10.96 -0.87 10.51
C LEU A 161 11.60 -2.03 11.28
N GLU A 162 10.94 -2.56 12.32
CA GLU A 162 11.37 -3.78 13.05
C GLU A 162 11.49 -5.02 12.15
N LEU A 163 10.81 -5.06 11.00
CA LEU A 163 10.96 -6.14 10.02
C LEU A 163 12.29 -6.08 9.25
N TYR A 164 12.97 -4.95 9.28
CA TYR A 164 14.17 -4.68 8.50
C TYR A 164 15.39 -4.31 9.35
N ILE A 165 15.20 -3.81 10.57
CA ILE A 165 16.24 -3.27 11.46
C ILE A 165 16.06 -3.90 12.85
N ASN A 166 17.13 -4.49 13.39
CA ASN A 166 17.09 -5.09 14.74
C ASN A 166 17.43 -4.10 15.88
N ASP A 167 18.09 -2.98 15.53
CA ASP A 167 18.57 -1.97 16.46
C ASP A 167 17.48 -0.93 16.72
N LYS A 168 17.03 -0.82 17.96
CA LYS A 168 15.93 0.05 18.38
C LYS A 168 16.24 1.54 18.16
N ASP A 169 17.46 1.97 18.41
CA ASP A 169 17.84 3.38 18.23
C ASP A 169 17.88 3.74 16.74
N LYS A 170 18.35 2.84 15.89
CA LYS A 170 18.30 3.00 14.44
C LYS A 170 16.86 3.03 13.91
N ILE A 171 15.96 2.22 14.47
CA ILE A 171 14.52 2.25 14.13
C ILE A 171 13.93 3.62 14.47
N TYR A 172 14.15 4.11 15.70
CA TYR A 172 13.62 5.40 16.15
C TYR A 172 14.18 6.57 15.34
N LYS A 173 15.48 6.56 15.09
CA LYS A 173 16.14 7.55 14.22
C LYS A 173 15.50 7.55 12.83
N ARG A 174 15.33 6.36 12.23
CA ARG A 174 14.77 6.24 10.89
C ARG A 174 13.30 6.66 10.82
N ALA A 175 12.47 6.32 11.80
CA ALA A 175 11.08 6.76 11.86
C ALA A 175 10.98 8.29 11.94
N ASN A 176 11.82 8.94 12.77
CA ASN A 176 11.89 10.40 12.83
C ASN A 176 12.35 11.04 11.51
N GLU A 177 13.39 10.48 10.87
CA GLU A 177 13.88 10.95 9.57
C GLU A 177 12.78 10.88 8.47
N LEU A 178 11.99 9.82 8.46
CA LEU A 178 10.87 9.67 7.52
C LEU A 178 9.78 10.73 7.77
N LEU A 179 9.38 10.93 9.01
CA LEU A 179 8.41 11.97 9.36
C LEU A 179 8.93 13.36 8.98
N ALA A 180 10.19 13.69 9.32
CA ALA A 180 10.82 14.97 9.03
C ALA A 180 10.93 15.21 7.52
N LYS A 181 11.42 14.22 6.77
CA LYS A 181 11.58 14.34 5.31
C LYS A 181 10.30 14.73 4.58
N PHE A 182 9.16 14.30 5.09
CA PHE A 182 7.85 14.52 4.47
C PHE A 182 6.99 15.52 5.24
N ASN A 183 7.58 16.32 6.15
CA ASN A 183 6.90 17.35 6.95
C ASN A 183 5.69 16.82 7.72
N LEU A 184 5.82 15.64 8.33
CA LEU A 184 4.77 14.97 9.10
C LEU A 184 5.15 14.77 10.58
N GLU A 185 6.16 15.51 11.11
CA GLU A 185 6.61 15.42 12.50
C GLU A 185 5.48 15.75 13.48
N TYR A 186 4.59 16.68 13.11
CA TYR A 186 3.45 17.07 13.94
C TYR A 186 2.48 15.90 14.20
N LEU A 187 2.51 14.85 13.38
CA LEU A 187 1.69 13.63 13.55
C LEU A 187 2.36 12.59 14.44
N LYS A 188 3.63 12.77 14.80
CA LYS A 188 4.44 11.76 15.50
C LYS A 188 3.71 11.08 16.64
N ASN A 189 3.06 11.85 17.50
CA ASN A 189 2.39 11.38 18.71
C ASN A 189 0.86 11.25 18.53
N VAL A 190 0.33 11.47 17.33
CA VAL A 190 -1.10 11.33 17.02
C VAL A 190 -1.42 9.88 16.71
N ARG A 191 -2.40 9.30 17.42
CA ARG A 191 -2.88 7.93 17.15
C ARG A 191 -3.57 7.88 15.78
N ALA A 192 -3.36 6.77 15.05
CA ALA A 192 -3.87 6.62 13.68
C ALA A 192 -5.40 6.83 13.57
N LYS A 193 -6.17 6.42 14.57
CA LYS A 193 -7.63 6.66 14.63
C LYS A 193 -8.05 8.13 14.72
N ASN A 194 -7.12 9.02 15.10
CA ASN A 194 -7.36 10.45 15.27
C ASN A 194 -6.80 11.28 14.11
N LEU A 195 -6.19 10.65 13.11
CA LEU A 195 -5.70 11.32 11.91
C LEU A 195 -6.89 11.68 11.00
N SER A 196 -6.79 12.82 10.30
CA SER A 196 -7.66 13.13 9.17
C SER A 196 -7.47 12.09 8.06
N GLY A 197 -8.42 11.97 7.13
CA GLY A 197 -8.32 11.02 6.02
C GLY A 197 -7.04 11.19 5.20
N GLY A 198 -6.67 12.43 4.89
CA GLY A 198 -5.44 12.75 4.17
C GLY A 198 -4.17 12.41 4.94
N GLU A 199 -4.10 12.72 6.24
CA GLU A 199 -2.99 12.36 7.11
C GLU A 199 -2.85 10.85 7.27
N TYR A 200 -3.97 10.14 7.47
CA TYR A 200 -4.00 8.69 7.53
C TYR A 200 -3.42 8.06 6.27
N ARG A 201 -3.80 8.59 5.08
CA ARG A 201 -3.32 8.11 3.80
C ARG A 201 -1.81 8.36 3.62
N LYS A 202 -1.32 9.56 3.98
CA LYS A 202 0.12 9.88 3.93
C LYS A 202 0.93 8.99 4.88
N CYS A 203 0.49 8.81 6.14
CA CYS A 203 1.15 7.91 7.08
C CYS A 203 1.13 6.45 6.60
N GLY A 204 0.02 6.00 5.98
CA GLY A 204 -0.07 4.69 5.34
C GLY A 204 0.95 4.50 4.20
N ILE A 205 1.15 5.53 3.39
CA ILE A 205 2.20 5.52 2.35
C ILE A 205 3.59 5.50 2.97
N LEU A 206 3.87 6.33 3.99
CA LEU A 206 5.16 6.31 4.71
C LEU A 206 5.48 4.91 5.23
N GLN A 207 4.50 4.21 5.79
CA GLN A 207 4.65 2.84 6.26
C GLN A 207 5.06 1.90 5.11
N ARG A 208 4.54 2.10 3.89
CA ARG A 208 4.88 1.28 2.71
C ARG A 208 6.27 1.56 2.17
N ILE A 209 6.79 2.77 2.35
CA ILE A 209 8.13 3.16 1.90
C ILE A 209 9.22 3.01 2.98
N CYS A 210 8.92 2.38 4.12
CA CYS A 210 9.92 2.03 5.15
C CYS A 210 11.01 1.08 4.62
N ASN A 211 10.69 0.24 3.61
CA ASN A 211 11.67 -0.62 2.96
C ASN A 211 12.72 0.24 2.22
N LYS A 212 14.00 0.03 2.55
CA LYS A 212 15.11 0.76 1.94
C LYS A 212 15.25 0.58 0.43
N ASN A 213 14.79 -0.56 -0.08
CA ASN A 213 14.90 -0.90 -1.50
C ASN A 213 13.68 -0.44 -2.30
N ILE A 214 12.73 0.30 -1.67
CA ILE A 214 11.52 0.73 -2.35
C ILE A 214 11.84 1.46 -3.67
N SER A 215 11.27 0.97 -4.74
CA SER A 215 11.44 1.54 -6.07
C SER A 215 10.14 1.64 -6.84
N ILE A 216 9.18 0.75 -6.54
CA ILE A 216 7.84 0.73 -7.15
C ILE A 216 6.79 0.81 -6.04
N LEU A 217 5.96 1.83 -6.07
CA LEU A 217 4.84 2.01 -5.16
C LEU A 217 3.52 1.91 -5.94
N LEU A 218 2.68 0.97 -5.54
CA LEU A 218 1.33 0.78 -6.06
C LEU A 218 0.35 1.46 -5.10
N LEU A 219 -0.48 2.36 -5.61
CA LEU A 219 -1.50 3.07 -4.83
C LEU A 219 -2.90 2.72 -5.37
N ASP A 220 -3.68 1.99 -4.59
CA ASP A 220 -5.04 1.60 -4.98
C ASP A 220 -6.06 2.59 -4.42
N GLU A 221 -6.61 3.44 -5.30
CA GLU A 221 -7.58 4.50 -5.01
C GLU A 221 -7.19 5.39 -3.80
N PRO A 222 -6.01 6.02 -3.80
CA PRO A 222 -5.53 6.76 -2.64
C PRO A 222 -6.34 8.03 -2.35
N CYS A 223 -7.05 8.59 -3.34
CA CYS A 223 -7.89 9.78 -3.19
C CYS A 223 -9.33 9.47 -2.76
N ALA A 224 -9.71 8.19 -2.65
CA ALA A 224 -11.08 7.81 -2.30
C ALA A 224 -11.50 8.37 -0.93
N ALA A 225 -12.71 8.98 -0.89
CA ALA A 225 -13.32 9.56 0.30
C ALA A 225 -12.51 10.73 0.94
N LEU A 226 -11.62 11.39 0.20
CA LEU A 226 -10.93 12.60 0.63
C LEU A 226 -11.61 13.85 0.08
N ASP A 227 -11.58 14.94 0.86
CA ASP A 227 -11.93 16.28 0.39
C ASP A 227 -10.84 16.84 -0.54
N LEU A 228 -11.16 17.90 -1.32
CA LEU A 228 -10.25 18.47 -2.31
C LEU A 228 -8.94 19.01 -1.71
N ILE A 229 -8.96 19.54 -0.51
CA ILE A 229 -7.77 20.07 0.19
C ILE A 229 -6.85 18.90 0.52
N SER A 230 -7.40 17.82 1.07
CA SER A 230 -6.68 16.58 1.37
C SER A 230 -6.12 15.92 0.11
N VAL A 231 -6.88 15.89 -1.00
CA VAL A 231 -6.42 15.40 -2.30
C VAL A 231 -5.21 16.20 -2.79
N ASN A 232 -5.29 17.54 -2.80
CA ASN A 232 -4.18 18.37 -3.23
C ASN A 232 -2.93 18.17 -2.37
N SER A 233 -3.10 18.07 -1.06
CA SER A 233 -2.02 17.79 -0.13
C SER A 233 -1.40 16.40 -0.35
N LEU A 234 -2.21 15.39 -0.69
CA LEU A 234 -1.74 14.04 -1.04
C LEU A 234 -1.00 14.04 -2.39
N LYS A 235 -1.47 14.79 -3.39
CA LYS A 235 -0.76 14.92 -4.68
C LYS A 235 0.64 15.50 -4.50
N GLN A 236 0.80 16.57 -3.71
CA GLN A 236 2.11 17.15 -3.42
C GLN A 236 3.03 16.12 -2.75
N PHE A 237 2.51 15.34 -1.81
CA PHE A 237 3.23 14.28 -1.16
C PHE A 237 3.68 13.17 -2.16
N ILE A 238 2.82 12.78 -3.10
CA ILE A 238 3.13 11.82 -4.18
C ILE A 238 4.24 12.37 -5.09
N LEU A 239 4.20 13.66 -5.43
CA LEU A 239 5.25 14.32 -6.22
C LEU A 239 6.61 14.33 -5.49
N GLU A 240 6.62 14.50 -4.17
CA GLU A 240 7.85 14.40 -3.36
C GLU A 240 8.42 12.98 -3.36
N LEU A 241 7.57 11.95 -3.29
CA LEU A 241 7.99 10.55 -3.43
C LEU A 241 8.64 10.30 -4.80
N ARG A 242 8.04 10.79 -5.88
CA ARG A 242 8.61 10.74 -7.23
C ARG A 242 9.98 11.40 -7.30
N LYS A 243 10.14 12.62 -6.72
CA LYS A 243 11.43 13.32 -6.62
C LYS A 243 12.48 12.51 -5.87
N SER A 244 12.05 11.65 -4.94
CA SER A 244 12.93 10.71 -4.21
C SER A 244 13.29 9.46 -5.04
N GLY A 245 12.90 9.38 -6.33
CA GLY A 245 13.25 8.29 -7.24
C GLY A 245 12.27 7.11 -7.24
N ILE A 246 11.16 7.19 -6.50
CA ILE A 246 10.14 6.13 -6.46
C ILE A 246 9.26 6.25 -7.71
N SER A 247 9.08 5.14 -8.43
CA SER A 247 8.12 5.01 -9.54
C SER A 247 6.76 4.61 -8.98
N ILE A 248 5.69 5.20 -9.49
CA ILE A 248 4.37 5.05 -8.88
C ILE A 248 3.37 4.57 -9.93
N LEU A 249 2.63 3.52 -9.62
CA LEU A 249 1.44 3.13 -10.37
C LEU A 249 0.22 3.41 -9.48
N ILE A 250 -0.64 4.32 -9.94
CA ILE A 250 -1.80 4.79 -9.18
C ILE A 250 -3.09 4.39 -9.89
N THR A 251 -4.05 3.84 -9.15
CA THR A 251 -5.43 3.69 -9.63
C THR A 251 -6.30 4.75 -8.98
N ASP A 252 -7.26 5.25 -9.73
CA ASP A 252 -8.36 6.02 -9.18
C ASP A 252 -9.60 5.85 -10.08
N HIS A 253 -10.77 6.09 -9.53
CA HIS A 253 -12.01 6.09 -10.30
C HIS A 253 -12.36 7.48 -10.82
N ASN A 254 -11.66 8.54 -10.35
CA ASN A 254 -11.83 9.90 -10.81
C ASN A 254 -10.51 10.45 -11.39
N TYR A 255 -10.42 10.44 -12.71
CA TYR A 255 -9.28 10.96 -13.48
C TYR A 255 -8.91 12.39 -13.09
N PHE A 256 -9.90 13.28 -12.99
CA PHE A 256 -9.70 14.71 -12.76
C PHE A 256 -9.07 15.05 -11.40
N LEU A 257 -9.06 14.12 -10.46
CA LEU A 257 -8.39 14.33 -9.17
C LEU A 257 -6.87 14.21 -9.26
N ILE A 258 -6.35 13.45 -10.25
CA ILE A 258 -4.93 13.06 -10.30
C ILE A 258 -4.26 13.33 -11.65
N GLU A 259 -4.97 13.80 -12.68
CA GLU A 259 -4.47 13.97 -14.04
C GLU A 259 -3.20 14.82 -14.14
N ASP A 260 -3.13 15.88 -13.33
CA ASP A 260 -2.05 16.86 -13.30
C ASP A 260 -0.72 16.30 -12.77
N ILE A 261 -0.73 15.15 -12.10
CA ILE A 261 0.49 14.50 -11.60
C ILE A 261 0.92 13.29 -12.44
N LEU A 262 0.12 12.87 -13.44
CA LEU A 262 0.40 11.68 -14.25
C LEU A 262 1.32 11.98 -15.44
N ASP A 263 2.36 11.14 -15.61
CA ASP A 263 3.21 11.15 -16.80
C ASP A 263 2.61 10.32 -17.95
N LYS A 264 1.91 9.24 -17.62
CA LYS A 264 1.27 8.32 -18.58
C LYS A 264 0.01 7.72 -17.97
N VAL A 265 -0.95 7.41 -18.83
CA VAL A 265 -2.24 6.82 -18.44
C VAL A 265 -2.51 5.57 -19.28
N TYR A 266 -3.02 4.54 -18.62
CA TYR A 266 -3.62 3.37 -19.24
C TYR A 266 -5.09 3.30 -18.85
N ILE A 267 -5.99 3.20 -19.83
CA ILE A 267 -7.43 3.02 -19.58
C ILE A 267 -7.77 1.54 -19.70
N MET A 268 -8.29 1.01 -18.61
CA MET A 268 -8.65 -0.39 -18.48
C MET A 268 -10.17 -0.57 -18.52
N LYS A 269 -10.66 -1.55 -19.29
CA LYS A 269 -12.06 -1.95 -19.39
C LYS A 269 -12.17 -3.46 -19.55
N GLN A 270 -13.04 -4.10 -18.77
CA GLN A 270 -13.35 -5.54 -18.85
C GLN A 270 -12.11 -6.45 -18.95
N GLY A 271 -11.07 -6.14 -18.16
CA GLY A 271 -9.85 -6.92 -18.09
C GLY A 271 -8.82 -6.62 -19.18
N GLN A 272 -9.00 -5.57 -19.99
CA GLN A 272 -8.09 -5.21 -21.08
C GLN A 272 -7.70 -3.74 -21.03
N ILE A 273 -6.51 -3.39 -21.51
CA ILE A 273 -6.13 -2.01 -21.81
C ILE A 273 -6.75 -1.64 -23.17
N ILE A 274 -7.62 -0.62 -23.17
CA ILE A 274 -8.31 -0.16 -24.40
C ILE A 274 -7.58 0.99 -25.08
N THR A 275 -6.85 1.81 -24.33
CA THR A 275 -6.00 2.89 -24.82
C THR A 275 -4.95 3.28 -23.81
N SER A 276 -3.87 3.93 -24.23
CA SER A 276 -2.85 4.49 -23.37
C SER A 276 -2.15 5.68 -24.03
N GLY A 277 -1.67 6.63 -23.22
CA GLY A 277 -0.96 7.80 -23.69
C GLY A 277 -0.65 8.79 -22.58
N THR A 278 -0.16 9.97 -22.92
CA THR A 278 -0.09 11.12 -22.00
C THR A 278 -1.50 11.61 -21.66
N THR A 279 -1.66 12.39 -20.60
CA THR A 279 -2.96 12.98 -20.22
C THR A 279 -3.59 13.73 -21.38
N LYS A 280 -2.81 14.56 -22.11
CA LYS A 280 -3.28 15.30 -23.29
C LYS A 280 -3.76 14.41 -24.45
N GLN A 281 -3.16 13.22 -24.61
CA GLN A 281 -3.60 12.25 -25.63
C GLN A 281 -4.88 11.56 -25.22
N ILE A 282 -4.98 11.17 -23.93
CA ILE A 282 -6.15 10.49 -23.37
C ILE A 282 -7.40 11.38 -23.39
N GLU A 283 -7.27 12.68 -23.13
CA GLU A 283 -8.37 13.66 -23.22
C GLU A 283 -8.98 13.79 -24.60
N LYS A 284 -8.21 13.47 -25.64
CA LYS A 284 -8.65 13.50 -27.05
C LYS A 284 -8.98 12.13 -27.63
N ASP A 285 -8.73 11.05 -26.85
CA ASP A 285 -8.94 9.69 -27.32
C ASP A 285 -10.43 9.30 -27.23
N GLU A 286 -11.03 8.96 -28.38
CA GLU A 286 -12.45 8.60 -28.48
C GLU A 286 -12.84 7.44 -27.58
N LYS A 287 -11.96 6.42 -27.39
CA LYS A 287 -12.22 5.28 -26.54
C LYS A 287 -12.18 5.69 -25.06
N ALA A 288 -11.21 6.53 -24.67
CA ALA A 288 -11.13 7.06 -23.31
C ALA A 288 -12.37 7.90 -22.99
N ILE A 289 -12.77 8.80 -23.87
CA ILE A 289 -13.97 9.64 -23.72
C ILE A 289 -15.22 8.76 -23.63
N LYS A 290 -15.42 7.86 -24.59
CA LYS A 290 -16.63 7.03 -24.68
C LYS A 290 -16.80 6.10 -23.47
N TYR A 291 -15.70 5.53 -22.95
CA TYR A 291 -15.78 4.43 -21.99
C TYR A 291 -15.40 4.81 -20.56
N TYR A 292 -14.78 5.98 -20.33
CA TYR A 292 -14.31 6.35 -19.01
C TYR A 292 -14.50 7.84 -18.67
N LEU A 293 -14.04 8.77 -19.50
CA LEU A 293 -14.07 10.19 -19.18
C LEU A 293 -15.47 10.82 -19.30
N GLY A 294 -16.33 10.26 -20.16
CA GLY A 294 -17.67 10.81 -20.44
C GLY A 294 -17.64 12.12 -21.22
N GLN A 295 -18.82 12.66 -21.55
CA GLN A 295 -18.96 13.89 -22.36
C GLN A 295 -18.55 15.20 -21.63
N LYS A 296 -17.98 15.16 -20.43
CA LYS A 296 -17.61 16.37 -19.66
C LYS A 296 -16.40 17.17 -20.19
N ILE A 297 -15.76 16.70 -21.26
CA ILE A 297 -14.59 17.40 -21.87
C ILE A 297 -15.00 18.28 -23.06
N SER A 298 -16.28 18.39 -23.37
CA SER A 298 -16.80 19.11 -24.56
C SER A 298 -17.35 20.49 -24.22
N ASN A 299 -16.75 21.24 -23.28
CA ASN A 299 -17.05 22.65 -23.05
C ASN A 299 -15.78 23.41 -22.68
#